data_06048222c3dab4195755ff001ce1fc48
#
_entry.id   06048222c3dab4195755ff001ce1fc48
#
_cell.length_a   1.000
_cell.length_b   1.000
_cell.length_c   1.000
_cell.angle_alpha   90.00
_cell.angle_beta   90.00
_cell.angle_gamma   90.00
#
_symmetry.space_group_name_H-M   'P 1'
#
loop_
_entity.id
_entity.type
_entity.pdbx_description
1 polymer ?
#
loop_
_entity_poly.entity_id
_entity_poly.type
_entity_poly.pdbx_seq_one_letter_code
_entity_poly.pdbx_strand_id
1 'polypeptide(L)'
;RTFSLKEEAEQLWAAGMCRHLTPRDALVIGPDGPIENAFRFSNEPVRHKLLDVLGDLYLVGRPVQCRIVAYRSGHGLNRQMGQQILRAMKAADLAESLIAGRAMDSKAIQRVLPHRYPMLLVDRVVELDGDRRAVGVKNVTVNEPFFQGHYPGQPIMPGVLIVEAMAQLGGLLLSSTLEHTGRVALLLSLDKVKLRKAVTPGDQLVLEVETIRANARTASLRCRASVAGKPAAEAEIRFMMVDSEQT
;
A
#
# COMPACT_ATOMS: atom_id res chain seq x y z
N ARG A 1 -19.83 -4.66 -28.20
CA ARG A 1 -18.87 -4.05 -29.13
C ARG A 1 -18.62 -2.59 -28.75
N THR A 2 -17.45 -2.07 -29.12
CA THR A 2 -17.08 -0.66 -28.92
C THR A 2 -18.00 0.26 -29.71
N PHE A 3 -18.30 1.43 -29.14
CA PHE A 3 -18.98 2.51 -29.82
C PHE A 3 -18.22 3.84 -29.63
N SER A 4 -18.37 4.75 -30.57
CA SER A 4 -17.78 6.08 -30.57
C SER A 4 -18.72 7.06 -31.29
N LEU A 5 -18.62 8.35 -30.97
CA LEU A 5 -19.23 9.38 -31.78
C LEU A 5 -18.45 9.53 -33.09
N LYS A 6 -19.12 9.98 -34.14
CA LYS A 6 -18.51 10.17 -35.46
C LYS A 6 -17.26 11.04 -35.41
N GLU A 7 -17.34 12.16 -34.72
CA GLU A 7 -16.25 13.12 -34.58
C GLU A 7 -15.02 12.52 -33.87
N GLU A 8 -15.26 11.69 -32.85
CA GLU A 8 -14.20 10.98 -32.12
C GLU A 8 -13.54 9.92 -33.01
N ALA A 9 -14.32 9.17 -33.76
CA ALA A 9 -13.81 8.15 -34.68
C ALA A 9 -12.96 8.81 -35.79
N GLU A 10 -13.42 9.92 -36.37
CA GLU A 10 -12.67 10.69 -37.38
C GLU A 10 -11.34 11.22 -36.83
N GLN A 11 -11.31 11.74 -35.58
CA GLN A 11 -10.08 12.18 -34.91
C GLN A 11 -9.09 11.03 -34.73
N LEU A 12 -9.56 9.86 -34.29
CA LEU A 12 -8.71 8.68 -34.12
C LEU A 12 -8.11 8.21 -35.44
N TRP A 13 -8.90 8.18 -36.51
CA TRP A 13 -8.41 7.79 -37.81
C TRP A 13 -7.43 8.82 -38.41
N ALA A 14 -7.71 10.11 -38.22
CA ALA A 14 -6.78 11.19 -38.64
C ALA A 14 -5.44 11.13 -37.90
N ALA A 15 -5.47 10.73 -36.59
CA ALA A 15 -4.27 10.50 -35.82
C ALA A 15 -3.55 9.18 -36.15
N GLY A 16 -4.05 8.43 -37.14
CA GLY A 16 -3.46 7.15 -37.56
C GLY A 16 -3.77 5.96 -36.62
N MET A 17 -4.65 6.14 -35.63
CA MET A 17 -5.08 5.09 -34.73
C MET A 17 -6.27 4.31 -35.33
N CYS A 18 -6.39 3.05 -34.94
CA CYS A 18 -7.52 2.16 -35.29
C CYS A 18 -7.81 2.06 -36.81
N ARG A 19 -6.81 2.21 -37.67
CA ARG A 19 -6.96 2.22 -39.15
C ARG A 19 -7.57 0.94 -39.74
N HIS A 20 -7.50 -0.16 -38.98
CA HIS A 20 -8.09 -1.45 -39.38
C HIS A 20 -9.58 -1.56 -39.03
N LEU A 21 -10.13 -0.60 -38.29
CA LEU A 21 -11.54 -0.61 -37.91
C LEU A 21 -12.35 0.29 -38.85
N THR A 22 -13.49 -0.24 -39.27
CA THR A 22 -14.49 0.47 -40.07
C THR A 22 -15.78 0.67 -39.25
N PRO A 23 -16.73 1.50 -39.71
CA PRO A 23 -18.04 1.61 -39.09
C PRO A 23 -18.83 0.28 -38.99
N ARG A 24 -18.40 -0.75 -39.74
CA ARG A 24 -19.00 -2.11 -39.69
C ARG A 24 -18.44 -2.91 -38.51
N ASP A 25 -17.22 -2.64 -38.10
CA ASP A 25 -16.55 -3.35 -36.98
C ASP A 25 -16.91 -2.73 -35.65
N ALA A 26 -16.94 -1.40 -35.58
CA ALA A 26 -17.34 -0.62 -34.42
C ALA A 26 -18.68 0.08 -34.65
N LEU A 27 -19.35 0.44 -33.55
CA LEU A 27 -20.60 1.19 -33.64
C LEU A 27 -20.28 2.69 -33.64
N VAL A 28 -20.18 3.27 -34.82
CA VAL A 28 -20.00 4.72 -34.99
C VAL A 28 -21.37 5.39 -35.05
N ILE A 29 -21.62 6.35 -34.14
CA ILE A 29 -22.90 7.02 -34.00
C ILE A 29 -22.80 8.45 -34.55
N GLY A 30 -23.56 8.74 -35.57
CA GLY A 30 -23.75 10.07 -36.12
C GLY A 30 -25.02 10.74 -35.56
N PRO A 31 -25.36 11.95 -36.06
CA PRO A 31 -26.55 12.70 -35.63
C PRO A 31 -27.86 11.93 -35.80
N ASP A 32 -28.00 11.15 -36.88
CA ASP A 32 -29.20 10.42 -37.23
C ASP A 32 -29.18 8.95 -36.80
N GLY A 33 -28.14 8.52 -36.10
CA GLY A 33 -27.99 7.14 -35.64
C GLY A 33 -26.71 6.45 -36.10
N PRO A 34 -26.65 5.09 -36.04
CA PRO A 34 -25.50 4.32 -36.45
C PRO A 34 -25.16 4.47 -37.91
N ILE A 35 -23.86 4.66 -38.24
CA ILE A 35 -23.33 4.80 -39.61
C ILE A 35 -22.89 3.40 -40.09
N GLU A 36 -23.38 3.00 -41.26
CA GLU A 36 -23.10 1.69 -41.91
C GLU A 36 -23.28 0.49 -41.01
N ASN A 37 -24.14 0.61 -39.96
CA ASN A 37 -24.37 -0.41 -38.94
C ASN A 37 -25.78 -0.25 -38.35
N ALA A 38 -26.17 -1.14 -37.47
CA ALA A 38 -27.41 -1.09 -36.73
C ALA A 38 -27.21 -1.48 -35.26
N PHE A 39 -28.04 -0.94 -34.38
CA PHE A 39 -28.06 -1.40 -33.00
C PHE A 39 -28.50 -2.88 -32.91
N ARG A 40 -27.75 -3.71 -32.21
CA ARG A 40 -28.14 -5.09 -31.86
C ARG A 40 -29.22 -5.13 -30.77
N PHE A 41 -29.25 -4.09 -29.93
CA PHE A 41 -30.24 -3.87 -28.88
C PHE A 41 -30.58 -2.39 -28.84
N SER A 42 -31.82 -2.04 -28.52
CA SER A 42 -32.27 -0.65 -28.41
C SER A 42 -31.47 0.19 -27.40
N ASN A 43 -30.83 -0.47 -26.43
CA ASN A 43 -30.02 0.13 -25.39
C ASN A 43 -28.55 -0.34 -25.43
N GLU A 44 -28.02 -0.67 -26.59
CA GLU A 44 -26.67 -1.20 -26.74
C GLU A 44 -25.57 -0.31 -26.13
N PRO A 45 -25.56 1.03 -26.27
CA PRO A 45 -24.58 1.89 -25.58
C PRO A 45 -24.63 1.79 -24.05
N VAL A 46 -25.83 1.66 -23.49
CA VAL A 46 -26.00 1.47 -22.03
C VAL A 46 -25.42 0.14 -21.58
N ARG A 47 -25.67 -0.93 -22.36
CA ARG A 47 -25.10 -2.26 -22.07
C ARG A 47 -23.58 -2.25 -22.12
N HIS A 48 -23.01 -1.54 -23.09
CA HIS A 48 -21.55 -1.38 -23.17
C HIS A 48 -21.01 -0.63 -21.97
N LYS A 49 -21.63 0.48 -21.57
CA LYS A 49 -21.25 1.22 -20.37
C LYS A 49 -21.33 0.39 -19.09
N LEU A 50 -22.35 -0.47 -18.99
CA LEU A 50 -22.46 -1.40 -17.85
C LEU A 50 -21.29 -2.41 -17.86
N LEU A 51 -20.92 -2.93 -19.03
CA LEU A 51 -19.78 -3.84 -19.17
C LEU A 51 -18.46 -3.14 -18.80
N ASP A 52 -18.28 -1.86 -19.21
CA ASP A 52 -17.11 -1.05 -18.81
C ASP A 52 -17.01 -0.92 -17.27
N VAL A 53 -18.12 -0.60 -16.60
CA VAL A 53 -18.16 -0.50 -15.14
C VAL A 53 -17.78 -1.82 -14.49
N LEU A 54 -18.32 -2.94 -14.96
CA LEU A 54 -18.01 -4.27 -14.43
C LEU A 54 -16.54 -4.65 -14.66
N GLY A 55 -16.03 -4.41 -15.88
CA GLY A 55 -14.64 -4.70 -16.24
C GLY A 55 -13.64 -3.85 -15.45
N ASP A 56 -13.90 -2.55 -15.33
CA ASP A 56 -13.02 -1.64 -14.59
C ASP A 56 -13.01 -1.95 -13.08
N LEU A 57 -14.16 -2.30 -12.49
CA LEU A 57 -14.25 -2.70 -11.09
C LEU A 57 -13.65 -4.09 -10.82
N TYR A 58 -13.60 -4.97 -11.82
CA TYR A 58 -12.93 -6.26 -11.70
C TYR A 58 -11.43 -6.11 -11.40
N LEU A 59 -10.82 -5.00 -11.81
CA LEU A 59 -9.42 -4.65 -11.52
C LEU A 59 -9.12 -4.45 -10.01
N VAL A 60 -10.14 -4.35 -9.18
CA VAL A 60 -9.99 -4.38 -7.70
C VAL A 60 -9.39 -5.71 -7.23
N GLY A 61 -9.53 -6.80 -8.01
CA GLY A 61 -8.92 -8.10 -7.73
C GLY A 61 -9.60 -8.90 -6.61
N ARG A 62 -10.76 -8.45 -6.13
CA ARG A 62 -11.59 -9.11 -5.11
C ARG A 62 -13.07 -9.02 -5.46
N PRO A 63 -13.91 -10.00 -5.08
CA PRO A 63 -15.35 -9.90 -5.24
C PRO A 63 -15.89 -8.68 -4.50
N VAL A 64 -16.69 -7.88 -5.21
CA VAL A 64 -17.38 -6.72 -4.65
C VAL A 64 -18.86 -7.03 -4.55
N GLN A 65 -19.38 -7.08 -3.34
CA GLN A 65 -20.81 -7.31 -3.08
C GLN A 65 -21.47 -5.99 -2.68
N CYS A 66 -22.05 -5.27 -3.65
CA CYS A 66 -22.68 -4.00 -3.40
C CYS A 66 -23.70 -3.64 -4.50
N ARG A 67 -24.52 -2.63 -4.24
CA ARG A 67 -25.31 -1.94 -5.25
C ARG A 67 -24.46 -0.86 -5.90
N ILE A 68 -24.35 -0.91 -7.24
CA ILE A 68 -23.62 0.09 -8.03
C ILE A 68 -24.62 1.00 -8.73
N VAL A 69 -24.45 2.32 -8.57
CA VAL A 69 -25.18 3.33 -9.32
C VAL A 69 -24.15 4.18 -10.06
N ALA A 70 -24.15 4.07 -11.38
CA ALA A 70 -23.21 4.79 -12.25
C ALA A 70 -23.95 5.91 -12.99
N TYR A 71 -23.55 7.16 -12.77
CA TYR A 71 -24.07 8.32 -13.46
C TYR A 71 -22.95 8.96 -14.31
N ARG A 72 -23.16 9.02 -15.62
CA ARG A 72 -22.15 9.53 -16.58
C ARG A 72 -20.76 8.89 -16.39
N SER A 73 -20.77 7.59 -16.12
CA SER A 73 -19.54 6.85 -15.87
C SER A 73 -18.64 6.76 -17.12
N GLY A 74 -17.35 6.56 -16.88
CA GLY A 74 -16.34 6.28 -17.90
C GLY A 74 -15.10 5.70 -17.23
N HIS A 75 -14.15 5.15 -17.99
CA HIS A 75 -12.94 4.47 -17.47
C HIS A 75 -12.18 5.29 -16.42
N GLY A 76 -12.06 6.61 -16.59
CA GLY A 76 -11.40 7.48 -15.62
C GLY A 76 -12.09 7.49 -14.26
N LEU A 77 -13.40 7.66 -14.22
CA LEU A 77 -14.20 7.67 -12.99
C LEU A 77 -14.26 6.26 -12.36
N ASN A 78 -14.47 5.24 -13.17
CA ASN A 78 -14.51 3.85 -12.72
C ASN A 78 -13.18 3.45 -12.07
N ARG A 79 -12.03 3.84 -12.67
CA ARG A 79 -10.70 3.61 -12.10
C ARG A 79 -10.51 4.31 -10.76
N GLN A 80 -10.96 5.57 -10.63
CA GLN A 80 -10.89 6.30 -9.36
C GLN A 80 -11.72 5.60 -8.28
N MET A 81 -12.92 5.15 -8.61
CA MET A 81 -13.77 4.38 -7.70
C MET A 81 -13.11 3.07 -7.29
N GLY A 82 -12.56 2.30 -8.24
CA GLY A 82 -11.83 1.06 -7.97
C GLY A 82 -10.66 1.27 -7.02
N GLN A 83 -9.90 2.37 -7.19
CA GLN A 83 -8.82 2.73 -6.28
C GLN A 83 -9.32 3.07 -4.87
N GLN A 84 -10.46 3.76 -4.74
CA GLN A 84 -11.06 4.06 -3.43
C GLN A 84 -11.55 2.78 -2.74
N ILE A 85 -12.22 1.89 -3.47
CA ILE A 85 -12.66 0.58 -2.96
C ILE A 85 -11.44 -0.20 -2.46
N LEU A 86 -10.39 -0.31 -3.25
CA LEU A 86 -9.17 -1.02 -2.86
C LEU A 86 -8.51 -0.43 -1.60
N ARG A 87 -8.49 0.90 -1.46
CA ARG A 87 -7.99 1.57 -0.24
C ARG A 87 -8.86 1.23 0.98
N ALA A 88 -10.18 1.27 0.83
CA ALA A 88 -11.10 0.93 1.91
C ALA A 88 -10.97 -0.54 2.34
N MET A 89 -10.84 -1.46 1.38
CA MET A 89 -10.63 -2.88 1.66
C MET A 89 -9.30 -3.12 2.40
N LYS A 90 -8.20 -2.52 1.95
CA LYS A 90 -6.91 -2.61 2.65
C LYS A 90 -6.95 -2.04 4.06
N ALA A 91 -7.67 -0.95 4.27
CA ALA A 91 -7.85 -0.38 5.60
C ALA A 91 -8.67 -1.30 6.52
N ALA A 92 -9.71 -1.96 5.99
CA ALA A 92 -10.50 -2.95 6.72
C ALA A 92 -9.68 -4.20 7.08
N ASP A 93 -8.93 -4.76 6.12
CA ASP A 93 -8.02 -5.90 6.34
C ASP A 93 -7.00 -5.57 7.44
N LEU A 94 -6.42 -4.36 7.39
CA LEU A 94 -5.47 -3.91 8.41
C LEU A 94 -6.13 -3.76 9.78
N ALA A 95 -7.33 -3.18 9.85
CA ALA A 95 -8.07 -3.05 11.11
C ALA A 95 -8.37 -4.43 11.72
N GLU A 96 -8.78 -5.40 10.91
CA GLU A 96 -9.00 -6.78 11.34
C GLU A 96 -7.71 -7.43 11.84
N SER A 97 -6.60 -7.26 11.12
CA SER A 97 -5.28 -7.76 11.52
C SER A 97 -4.80 -7.15 12.83
N LEU A 98 -5.06 -5.86 13.06
CA LEU A 98 -4.72 -5.19 14.32
C LEU A 98 -5.50 -5.76 15.52
N ILE A 99 -6.73 -6.22 15.31
CA ILE A 99 -7.60 -6.80 16.35
C ILE A 99 -7.28 -8.29 16.56
N ALA A 100 -7.20 -9.07 15.50
CA ALA A 100 -7.14 -10.54 15.54
C ALA A 100 -5.75 -11.12 15.26
N GLY A 101 -4.93 -10.42 14.46
CA GLY A 101 -3.66 -10.93 13.94
C GLY A 101 -2.52 -10.86 14.96
N ARG A 102 -1.81 -11.98 15.14
CA ARG A 102 -0.53 -12.05 15.86
C ARG A 102 0.42 -12.93 15.08
N ALA A 103 1.19 -12.34 14.19
CA ALA A 103 2.29 -13.07 13.57
C ALA A 103 3.44 -13.28 14.58
N MET A 104 3.76 -12.25 15.41
CA MET A 104 4.73 -12.36 16.49
C MET A 104 4.28 -11.56 17.72
N ASP A 105 4.32 -12.18 18.89
CA ASP A 105 4.18 -11.51 20.19
C ASP A 105 5.54 -10.93 20.65
N SER A 106 5.52 -10.21 21.77
CA SER A 106 6.73 -9.58 22.34
C SER A 106 7.85 -10.59 22.65
N LYS A 107 7.50 -11.82 23.06
CA LYS A 107 8.48 -12.87 23.35
C LYS A 107 9.14 -13.38 22.06
N ALA A 108 8.35 -13.56 21.00
CA ALA A 108 8.87 -13.96 19.68
C ALA A 108 9.79 -12.87 19.11
N ILE A 109 9.38 -11.60 19.20
CA ILE A 109 10.19 -10.46 18.78
C ILE A 109 11.54 -10.42 19.50
N GLN A 110 11.54 -10.62 20.85
CA GLN A 110 12.78 -10.61 21.65
C GLN A 110 13.72 -11.79 21.38
N ARG A 111 13.23 -12.88 20.77
CA ARG A 111 14.12 -13.99 20.34
C ARG A 111 14.88 -13.65 19.07
N VAL A 112 14.32 -12.76 18.25
CA VAL A 112 14.89 -12.36 16.96
C VAL A 112 15.72 -11.09 17.09
N LEU A 113 15.16 -10.04 17.75
CA LEU A 113 15.86 -8.77 17.94
C LEU A 113 16.68 -8.78 19.23
N PRO A 114 17.95 -8.32 19.18
CA PRO A 114 18.78 -8.16 20.39
C PRO A 114 18.30 -6.99 21.28
N HIS A 115 17.50 -6.07 20.74
CA HIS A 115 17.00 -4.89 21.45
C HIS A 115 16.22 -5.24 22.70
N ARG A 116 16.41 -4.45 23.75
CA ARG A 116 15.67 -4.54 25.03
C ARG A 116 15.26 -3.12 25.45
N TYR A 117 14.51 -3.04 26.54
CA TYR A 117 14.18 -1.75 27.15
C TYR A 117 15.45 -0.90 27.37
N PRO A 118 15.47 0.38 27.03
CA PRO A 118 14.36 1.16 26.46
C PRO A 118 14.34 1.18 24.92
N MET A 119 15.17 0.42 24.24
CA MET A 119 15.36 0.47 22.78
C MET A 119 14.53 -0.52 21.97
N LEU A 120 13.73 -1.38 22.61
CA LEU A 120 12.79 -2.22 21.87
C LEU A 120 11.52 -1.43 21.54
N LEU A 121 11.33 -1.10 20.28
CA LEU A 121 10.29 -0.19 19.79
C LEU A 121 9.23 -0.88 18.91
N VAL A 122 9.14 -2.20 18.95
CA VAL A 122 8.07 -2.98 18.30
C VAL A 122 7.41 -3.85 19.35
N ASP A 123 6.12 -3.61 19.63
CA ASP A 123 5.37 -4.35 20.66
C ASP A 123 4.73 -5.62 20.11
N ARG A 124 4.39 -5.63 18.82
CA ARG A 124 3.72 -6.75 18.13
C ARG A 124 3.93 -6.68 16.62
N VAL A 125 4.07 -7.84 15.97
CA VAL A 125 3.92 -7.98 14.52
C VAL A 125 2.54 -8.59 14.27
N VAL A 126 1.75 -7.95 13.42
CA VAL A 126 0.37 -8.34 13.10
C VAL A 126 0.27 -9.05 11.75
N GLU A 127 1.18 -8.73 10.83
CA GLU A 127 1.29 -9.36 9.52
C GLU A 127 2.75 -9.60 9.18
N LEU A 128 3.04 -10.78 8.63
CA LEU A 128 4.36 -11.14 8.10
C LEU A 128 4.13 -11.99 6.84
N ASP A 129 4.46 -11.42 5.68
CA ASP A 129 4.32 -12.07 4.37
C ASP A 129 5.71 -12.39 3.80
N GLY A 130 6.26 -13.52 4.23
CA GLY A 130 7.59 -13.98 3.86
C GLY A 130 8.63 -12.90 4.14
N ASP A 131 9.44 -12.58 3.13
CA ASP A 131 10.42 -11.50 3.13
C ASP A 131 9.94 -10.23 2.39
N ARG A 132 8.67 -10.20 2.01
CA ARG A 132 8.10 -9.13 1.16
C ARG A 132 7.52 -7.97 1.95
N ARG A 133 6.76 -8.26 3.01
CA ARG A 133 6.04 -7.25 3.78
C ARG A 133 5.85 -7.67 5.24
N ALA A 134 5.98 -6.70 6.14
CA ALA A 134 5.56 -6.84 7.53
C ALA A 134 4.76 -5.61 7.99
N VAL A 135 3.84 -5.86 8.92
CA VAL A 135 3.12 -4.82 9.65
C VAL A 135 3.30 -5.07 11.14
N GLY A 136 3.73 -4.04 11.84
CA GLY A 136 3.95 -4.06 13.30
C GLY A 136 3.27 -2.89 13.99
N VAL A 137 3.26 -2.96 15.32
CA VAL A 137 2.64 -1.96 16.19
C VAL A 137 3.63 -1.56 17.28
N LYS A 138 3.75 -0.25 17.51
CA LYS A 138 4.29 0.36 18.73
C LYS A 138 3.17 1.12 19.44
N ASN A 139 2.86 0.72 20.67
CA ASN A 139 1.97 1.50 21.52
C ASN A 139 2.78 2.59 22.21
N VAL A 140 2.47 3.83 21.92
CA VAL A 140 3.19 4.97 22.46
C VAL A 140 2.55 5.38 23.78
N THR A 141 3.14 4.95 24.89
CA THR A 141 2.63 5.26 26.23
C THR A 141 3.36 6.43 26.86
N VAL A 142 2.75 7.09 27.85
CA VAL A 142 3.37 8.20 28.60
C VAL A 142 4.60 7.71 29.40
N ASN A 143 4.70 6.41 29.65
CA ASN A 143 5.80 5.80 30.42
C ASN A 143 7.09 5.59 29.60
N GLU A 144 7.08 5.94 28.32
CA GLU A 144 8.30 5.88 27.50
C GLU A 144 9.36 6.86 28.04
N PRO A 145 10.61 6.41 28.30
CA PRO A 145 11.61 7.22 28.96
C PRO A 145 12.02 8.47 28.17
N PHE A 146 11.89 8.47 26.86
CA PHE A 146 12.23 9.62 26.02
C PHE A 146 11.30 10.82 26.24
N PHE A 147 10.09 10.64 26.80
CA PHE A 147 9.18 11.76 27.09
C PHE A 147 9.63 12.59 28.31
N GLN A 148 10.55 12.09 29.13
CA GLN A 148 11.13 12.89 30.22
C GLN A 148 11.94 14.07 29.70
N GLY A 149 12.52 13.95 28.50
CA GLY A 149 13.35 14.98 27.88
C GLY A 149 12.83 15.55 26.55
N HIS A 150 11.87 14.89 25.88
CA HIS A 150 11.46 15.26 24.52
C HIS A 150 9.94 15.45 24.36
N TYR A 151 9.33 16.56 24.65
CA TYR A 151 9.79 17.79 25.32
C TYR A 151 9.03 17.94 26.62
N PRO A 152 9.65 18.44 27.70
CA PRO A 152 8.94 18.70 28.95
C PRO A 152 7.71 19.59 28.72
N GLY A 153 6.55 19.16 29.23
CA GLY A 153 5.27 19.87 29.06
C GLY A 153 4.55 19.66 27.72
N GLN A 154 5.23 19.16 26.69
CA GLN A 154 4.63 18.82 25.39
C GLN A 154 5.27 17.53 24.82
N PRO A 155 4.88 16.35 25.34
CA PRO A 155 5.53 15.10 24.98
C PRO A 155 5.28 14.73 23.53
N ILE A 156 6.36 14.58 22.77
CA ILE A 156 6.36 14.16 21.37
C ILE A 156 7.40 13.05 21.21
N MET A 157 7.06 11.93 20.57
CA MET A 157 8.01 10.87 20.27
C MET A 157 9.09 11.40 19.32
N PRO A 158 10.39 11.21 19.66
CA PRO A 158 11.47 11.63 18.76
C PRO A 158 11.33 10.99 17.39
N GLY A 159 11.40 11.80 16.32
CA GLY A 159 11.25 11.32 14.96
C GLY A 159 12.30 10.25 14.59
N VAL A 160 13.51 10.35 15.13
CA VAL A 160 14.57 9.36 14.95
C VAL A 160 14.20 8.00 15.55
N LEU A 161 13.44 7.98 16.65
CA LEU A 161 12.97 6.73 17.25
C LEU A 161 11.78 6.13 16.49
N ILE A 162 11.01 6.93 15.75
CA ILE A 162 10.02 6.40 14.80
C ILE A 162 10.74 5.68 13.66
N VAL A 163 11.83 6.24 13.15
CA VAL A 163 12.67 5.61 12.13
C VAL A 163 13.29 4.31 12.66
N GLU A 164 13.80 4.33 13.89
CA GLU A 164 14.33 3.14 14.55
C GLU A 164 13.26 2.04 14.70
N ALA A 165 12.04 2.38 15.11
CA ALA A 165 10.94 1.41 15.19
C ALA A 165 10.65 0.76 13.82
N MET A 166 10.68 1.54 12.74
CA MET A 166 10.56 1.03 11.37
C MET A 166 11.76 0.14 10.99
N ALA A 167 12.98 0.51 11.40
CA ALA A 167 14.18 -0.30 11.16
C ALA A 167 14.11 -1.65 11.90
N GLN A 168 13.65 -1.67 13.13
CA GLN A 168 13.46 -2.90 13.90
C GLN A 168 12.44 -3.83 13.25
N LEU A 169 11.31 -3.30 12.77
CA LEU A 169 10.34 -4.09 12.00
C LEU A 169 10.96 -4.63 10.70
N GLY A 170 11.83 -3.84 10.06
CA GLY A 170 12.62 -4.28 8.91
C GLY A 170 13.55 -5.45 9.24
N GLY A 171 14.22 -5.39 10.38
CA GLY A 171 15.04 -6.50 10.91
C GLY A 171 14.23 -7.77 11.13
N LEU A 172 13.01 -7.65 11.69
CA LEU A 172 12.08 -8.76 11.87
C LEU A 172 11.63 -9.36 10.52
N LEU A 173 11.33 -8.53 9.53
CA LEU A 173 10.99 -8.99 8.18
C LEU A 173 12.13 -9.80 7.54
N LEU A 174 13.36 -9.33 7.70
CA LEU A 174 14.54 -9.98 7.12
C LEU A 174 14.99 -11.23 7.91
N SER A 175 14.52 -11.39 9.15
CA SER A 175 14.95 -12.47 10.03
C SER A 175 14.71 -13.87 9.46
N SER A 176 13.58 -14.08 8.75
CA SER A 176 13.26 -15.35 8.11
C SER A 176 14.28 -15.75 7.03
N THR A 177 14.84 -14.76 6.33
CA THR A 177 15.89 -14.97 5.31
C THR A 177 17.26 -15.18 5.96
N LEU A 178 17.46 -14.66 7.17
CA LEU A 178 18.71 -14.75 7.92
C LEU A 178 18.77 -15.93 8.90
N GLU A 179 17.63 -16.57 9.12
CA GLU A 179 17.52 -17.73 10.02
C GLU A 179 18.51 -18.82 9.60
N HIS A 180 19.27 -19.33 10.56
CA HIS A 180 20.33 -20.33 10.38
C HIS A 180 21.56 -19.86 9.56
N THR A 181 21.64 -18.59 9.15
CA THR A 181 22.83 -18.07 8.41
C THR A 181 23.94 -17.58 9.34
N GLY A 182 23.68 -17.39 10.63
CA GLY A 182 24.60 -16.75 11.57
C GLY A 182 24.82 -15.25 11.28
N ARG A 183 23.91 -14.62 10.55
CA ARG A 183 24.00 -13.21 10.16
C ARG A 183 22.96 -12.35 10.84
N VAL A 184 23.30 -11.07 10.96
CA VAL A 184 22.41 -10.02 11.47
C VAL A 184 22.33 -8.87 10.48
N ALA A 185 21.19 -8.20 10.48
CA ALA A 185 20.97 -7.02 9.64
C ALA A 185 21.37 -5.76 10.42
N LEU A 186 22.43 -5.08 9.98
CA LEU A 186 22.84 -3.78 10.52
C LEU A 186 22.34 -2.65 9.65
N LEU A 187 21.94 -1.55 10.27
CA LEU A 187 21.54 -0.34 9.58
C LEU A 187 22.72 0.25 8.80
N LEU A 188 22.55 0.39 7.48
CA LEU A 188 23.58 0.92 6.58
C LEU A 188 23.31 2.37 6.18
N SER A 189 22.12 2.70 5.74
CA SER A 189 21.73 4.07 5.39
C SER A 189 20.25 4.33 5.57
N LEU A 190 19.92 5.61 5.72
CA LEU A 190 18.58 6.17 5.81
C LEU A 190 18.41 7.18 4.68
N ASP A 191 17.48 6.90 3.77
CA ASP A 191 17.20 7.74 2.62
C ASP A 191 15.74 8.20 2.64
N LYS A 192 15.46 9.34 2.02
CA LYS A 192 14.11 9.91 1.84
C LYS A 192 13.28 10.01 3.13
N VAL A 193 13.94 10.23 4.26
CA VAL A 193 13.27 10.37 5.56
C VAL A 193 12.38 11.61 5.56
N LYS A 194 11.10 11.41 5.90
CA LYS A 194 10.11 12.47 6.03
C LYS A 194 9.31 12.25 7.31
N LEU A 195 9.37 13.23 8.21
CA LEU A 195 8.55 13.30 9.41
C LEU A 195 7.36 14.22 9.11
N ARG A 196 6.14 13.70 9.21
CA ARG A 196 4.93 14.39 8.71
C ARG A 196 3.97 14.80 9.81
N LYS A 197 3.90 14.03 10.89
CA LYS A 197 2.96 14.25 11.99
C LYS A 197 3.66 13.92 13.30
N ALA A 198 3.45 14.75 14.30
CA ALA A 198 3.86 14.45 15.67
C ALA A 198 3.11 13.20 16.18
N VAL A 199 3.82 12.35 16.89
CA VAL A 199 3.31 11.16 17.58
C VAL A 199 3.39 11.43 19.07
N THR A 200 2.30 11.25 19.78
CA THR A 200 2.13 11.68 21.17
C THR A 200 1.69 10.50 22.06
N PRO A 201 1.83 10.58 23.38
CA PRO A 201 1.32 9.55 24.28
C PRO A 201 -0.16 9.27 24.04
N GLY A 202 -0.52 7.98 23.98
CA GLY A 202 -1.87 7.49 23.64
C GLY A 202 -2.03 7.10 22.18
N ASP A 203 -1.10 7.47 21.31
CA ASP A 203 -1.13 7.03 19.90
C ASP A 203 -0.72 5.56 19.79
N GLN A 204 -1.36 4.84 18.87
CA GLN A 204 -0.87 3.58 18.35
C GLN A 204 -0.18 3.84 17.00
N LEU A 205 1.11 3.60 16.96
CA LEU A 205 1.92 3.75 15.76
C LEU A 205 1.92 2.43 15.00
N VAL A 206 1.30 2.43 13.83
CA VAL A 206 1.31 1.30 12.89
C VAL A 206 2.51 1.46 11.98
N LEU A 207 3.36 0.45 11.97
CA LEU A 207 4.59 0.37 11.20
C LEU A 207 4.37 -0.57 10.02
N GLU A 208 4.73 -0.16 8.83
CA GLU A 208 4.66 -0.96 7.61
C GLU A 208 6.03 -0.94 6.93
N VAL A 209 6.53 -2.11 6.55
CA VAL A 209 7.76 -2.25 5.78
C VAL A 209 7.53 -3.17 4.60
N GLU A 210 8.10 -2.78 3.45
CA GLU A 210 8.04 -3.54 2.20
C GLU A 210 9.45 -3.65 1.61
N THR A 211 9.82 -4.84 1.17
CA THR A 211 11.12 -5.07 0.51
C THR A 211 11.10 -4.47 -0.90
N ILE A 212 12.01 -3.51 -1.15
CA ILE A 212 12.26 -2.98 -2.49
C ILE A 212 13.20 -3.93 -3.24
N ARG A 213 14.28 -4.32 -2.55
CA ARG A 213 15.32 -5.21 -3.09
C ARG A 213 16.06 -5.87 -1.93
N ALA A 214 16.33 -7.17 -2.06
CA ALA A 214 17.19 -7.89 -1.14
C ALA A 214 18.15 -8.82 -1.93
N ASN A 215 19.35 -9.01 -1.40
CA ASN A 215 20.34 -9.97 -1.86
C ASN A 215 21.13 -10.48 -0.66
N ALA A 216 22.13 -11.36 -0.87
CA ALA A 216 22.90 -11.98 0.20
C ALA A 216 23.67 -11.00 1.11
N ARG A 217 23.93 -9.76 0.66
CA ARG A 217 24.75 -8.77 1.40
C ARG A 217 23.97 -7.56 1.88
N THR A 218 22.94 -7.15 1.17
CA THR A 218 22.19 -5.92 1.46
C THR A 218 20.71 -6.09 1.20
N ALA A 219 19.88 -5.36 1.97
CA ALA A 219 18.47 -5.19 1.71
C ALA A 219 18.08 -3.72 1.74
N SER A 220 17.14 -3.33 0.89
CA SER A 220 16.53 -1.99 0.86
C SER A 220 15.05 -2.14 1.09
N LEU A 221 14.53 -1.44 2.08
CA LEU A 221 13.14 -1.50 2.50
C LEU A 221 12.49 -0.13 2.37
N ARG A 222 11.25 -0.09 1.92
CA ARG A 222 10.37 1.08 2.04
C ARG A 222 9.60 0.96 3.32
N CYS A 223 9.67 2.02 4.14
CA CYS A 223 9.11 2.03 5.47
C CYS A 223 8.12 3.18 5.62
N ARG A 224 7.04 2.92 6.33
CA ARG A 224 6.02 3.90 6.66
C ARG A 224 5.53 3.68 8.07
N ALA A 225 5.34 4.77 8.81
CA ALA A 225 4.68 4.77 10.09
C ALA A 225 3.43 5.64 10.03
N SER A 226 2.32 5.21 10.63
CA SER A 226 1.04 5.93 10.61
C SER A 226 0.34 5.90 11.96
N VAL A 227 -0.46 6.92 12.24
CA VAL A 227 -1.35 7.04 13.41
C VAL A 227 -2.76 7.31 12.91
N ALA A 228 -3.72 6.45 13.29
CA ALA A 228 -5.10 6.52 12.83
C ALA A 228 -5.21 6.65 11.29
N GLY A 229 -4.41 5.88 10.55
CA GLY A 229 -4.37 5.84 9.09
C GLY A 229 -3.68 7.06 8.43
N LYS A 230 -3.23 8.05 9.20
CA LYS A 230 -2.52 9.22 8.67
C LYS A 230 -1.01 9.00 8.77
N PRO A 231 -0.22 9.28 7.70
CA PRO A 231 1.23 9.12 7.73
C PRO A 231 1.88 10.00 8.81
N ALA A 232 2.70 9.38 9.67
CA ALA A 232 3.52 10.06 10.66
C ALA A 232 4.97 10.17 10.20
N ALA A 233 5.53 9.10 9.63
CA ALA A 233 6.87 9.09 9.05
C ALA A 233 6.95 8.17 7.82
N GLU A 234 7.93 8.44 6.96
CA GLU A 234 8.30 7.62 5.81
C GLU A 234 9.82 7.61 5.69
N ALA A 235 10.39 6.48 5.26
CA ALA A 235 11.82 6.34 4.99
C ALA A 235 12.08 5.21 3.98
N GLU A 236 13.22 5.27 3.30
CA GLU A 236 13.84 4.11 2.68
C GLU A 236 15.05 3.73 3.54
N ILE A 237 15.07 2.49 4.04
CA ILE A 237 16.08 2.00 4.98
C ILE A 237 16.88 0.91 4.30
N ARG A 238 18.19 1.02 4.34
CA ARG A 238 19.10 -0.02 3.86
C ARG A 238 19.75 -0.74 5.02
N PHE A 239 19.88 -2.04 4.86
CA PHE A 239 20.57 -2.93 5.77
C PHE A 239 21.76 -3.60 5.07
N MET A 240 22.80 -3.88 5.83
CA MET A 240 23.90 -4.75 5.49
C MET A 240 23.83 -6.02 6.33
N MET A 241 23.98 -7.17 5.66
CA MET A 241 24.02 -8.47 6.34
C MET A 241 25.45 -8.78 6.73
N VAL A 242 25.73 -8.85 8.03
CA VAL A 242 27.04 -9.14 8.59
C VAL A 242 26.99 -10.42 9.43
N ASP A 243 28.12 -11.10 9.56
CA ASP A 243 28.24 -12.27 10.41
C ASP A 243 28.13 -11.85 11.88
N SER A 244 27.34 -12.57 12.67
CA SER A 244 27.05 -12.21 14.08
C SER A 244 28.29 -12.23 15.00
N GLU A 245 29.36 -12.92 14.59
CA GLU A 245 30.63 -12.93 15.33
C GLU A 245 31.44 -11.64 15.15
N GLN A 246 31.03 -10.74 14.24
CA GLN A 246 31.72 -9.47 13.98
C GLN A 246 31.02 -8.26 14.65
N THR A 247 29.97 -8.49 15.41
CA THR A 247 29.22 -7.47 16.15
C THR A 247 29.35 -7.69 17.66
#